data_bcd1dea36782a3a49c05471436db2da1
#
_entry.id   bcd1dea36782a3a49c05471436db2da1
#
_cell.length_a   1.000
_cell.length_b   1.000
_cell.length_c   1.000
_cell.angle_alpha   90.00
_cell.angle_beta   90.00
_cell.angle_gamma   90.00
#
_symmetry.space_group_name_H-M   'P 1'
#
loop_
_entity.id
_entity.type
_entity.pdbx_description
1 polymer ?
#
loop_
_entity_poly.entity_id
_entity_poly.type
_entity_poly.pdbx_seq_one_letter_code
_entity_poly.pdbx_strand_id
1 'polypeptide(L)'
;MIELDNVAYSYGGGELFSSVTLSLQPGSFHFLTGPSGAGKTTLLKLCYGELKATAGQVRLFDQDTRALGRDQIAHLRRRVGVVHQDCQFLDHLPVAENIALPLTVSGREDAPDDLNALLGWVGLRGQAGQRPPELSGGERQRAALARAVIMSPDVILADEPTGNIDWDMSQRLLTLLIELNRLGKTVLIATHDLALIRAAKSEVESRVLRLKDRRIQAAGAHL
;
A
#
# COMPACT_ATOMS: atom_id res chain seq x y z
N MET A 1 -5.91 9.40 -10.88
CA MET A 1 -4.66 8.63 -10.59
C MET A 1 -4.93 7.13 -10.52
N ILE A 2 -5.74 6.63 -9.59
CA ILE A 2 -6.30 5.25 -9.62
C ILE A 2 -7.81 5.37 -9.65
N GLU A 3 -8.44 4.76 -10.63
CA GLU A 3 -9.88 4.80 -10.83
C GLU A 3 -10.43 3.39 -11.08
N LEU A 4 -11.44 3.03 -10.33
CA LEU A 4 -12.25 1.85 -10.53
C LEU A 4 -13.67 2.31 -10.89
N ASP A 5 -14.19 1.89 -12.02
CA ASP A 5 -15.54 2.22 -12.46
C ASP A 5 -16.37 0.94 -12.64
N ASN A 6 -17.42 0.81 -11.81
CA ASN A 6 -18.32 -0.33 -11.78
C ASN A 6 -17.61 -1.70 -11.80
N VAL A 7 -16.51 -1.82 -11.06
CA VAL A 7 -15.67 -3.00 -11.07
C VAL A 7 -16.36 -4.17 -10.37
N ALA A 8 -16.41 -5.31 -11.05
CA ALA A 8 -16.72 -6.61 -10.47
C ALA A 8 -15.47 -7.50 -10.46
N TYR A 9 -15.39 -8.40 -9.49
CA TYR A 9 -14.34 -9.39 -9.41
C TYR A 9 -14.83 -10.71 -8.80
N SER A 10 -14.35 -11.83 -9.34
CA SER A 10 -14.63 -13.18 -8.85
C SER A 10 -13.40 -14.08 -8.96
N TYR A 11 -13.19 -14.92 -7.96
CA TYR A 11 -12.19 -16.02 -7.98
C TYR A 11 -12.76 -17.33 -8.56
N GLY A 12 -13.94 -17.32 -9.21
CA GLY A 12 -14.58 -18.51 -9.76
C GLY A 12 -15.61 -19.18 -8.84
N GLY A 13 -15.66 -18.81 -7.56
CA GLY A 13 -16.61 -19.34 -6.56
C GLY A 13 -17.78 -18.39 -6.22
N GLY A 14 -18.00 -17.36 -7.02
CA GLY A 14 -18.98 -16.30 -6.76
C GLY A 14 -18.37 -14.92 -6.79
N GLU A 15 -19.19 -13.90 -6.96
CA GLU A 15 -18.73 -12.51 -6.98
C GLU A 15 -18.24 -12.06 -5.60
N LEU A 16 -17.01 -11.57 -5.56
CA LEU A 16 -16.46 -10.87 -4.40
C LEU A 16 -16.87 -9.39 -4.39
N PHE A 17 -16.87 -8.76 -5.57
CA PHE A 17 -17.39 -7.42 -5.82
C PHE A 17 -18.39 -7.44 -6.95
N SER A 18 -19.46 -6.63 -6.86
CA SER A 18 -20.50 -6.55 -7.89
C SER A 18 -20.58 -5.19 -8.59
N SER A 19 -20.12 -4.13 -7.95
CA SER A 19 -20.15 -2.76 -8.51
C SER A 19 -19.32 -1.85 -7.61
N VAL A 20 -17.99 -1.95 -7.71
CA VAL A 20 -17.08 -1.12 -6.94
C VAL A 20 -16.66 0.08 -7.78
N THR A 21 -16.97 1.28 -7.28
CA THR A 21 -16.49 2.55 -7.85
C THR A 21 -15.64 3.26 -6.81
N LEU A 22 -14.41 3.62 -7.20
CA LEU A 22 -13.41 4.27 -6.34
C LEU A 22 -12.56 5.20 -7.18
N SER A 23 -12.27 6.39 -6.66
CA SER A 23 -11.31 7.31 -7.26
C SER A 23 -10.34 7.81 -6.19
N LEU A 24 -9.06 7.51 -6.38
CA LEU A 24 -7.96 8.04 -5.57
C LEU A 24 -7.32 9.20 -6.31
N GLN A 25 -7.55 10.41 -5.79
CA GLN A 25 -6.99 11.64 -6.36
C GLN A 25 -5.53 11.84 -5.90
N PRO A 26 -4.72 12.58 -6.67
CA PRO A 26 -3.37 12.94 -6.24
C PRO A 26 -3.35 13.61 -4.86
N GLY A 27 -2.44 13.16 -3.99
CA GLY A 27 -2.25 13.71 -2.64
C GLY A 27 -3.36 13.39 -1.64
N SER A 28 -4.35 12.54 -2.00
CA SER A 28 -5.41 12.17 -1.09
C SER A 28 -4.98 11.07 -0.10
N PHE A 29 -5.57 11.08 1.09
CA PHE A 29 -5.37 10.05 2.12
C PHE A 29 -6.68 9.28 2.37
N HIS A 30 -6.64 7.96 2.24
CA HIS A 30 -7.83 7.13 2.37
C HIS A 30 -7.59 5.95 3.31
N PHE A 31 -8.61 5.60 4.05
CA PHE A 31 -8.73 4.30 4.72
C PHE A 31 -9.77 3.44 4.03
N LEU A 32 -9.47 2.17 3.85
CA LEU A 32 -10.39 1.14 3.38
C LEU A 32 -10.70 0.19 4.55
N THR A 33 -11.94 0.23 5.03
CA THR A 33 -12.40 -0.62 6.12
C THR A 33 -13.36 -1.69 5.63
N GLY A 34 -13.58 -2.71 6.43
CA GLY A 34 -14.52 -3.78 6.15
C GLY A 34 -14.19 -5.04 6.94
N PRO A 35 -15.14 -5.97 7.08
CA PRO A 35 -14.90 -7.22 7.80
C PRO A 35 -13.75 -8.05 7.19
N SER A 36 -13.22 -8.99 7.96
CA SER A 36 -12.27 -9.96 7.42
C SER A 36 -12.94 -10.73 6.26
N GLY A 37 -12.18 -10.98 5.20
CA GLY A 37 -12.71 -11.64 4.00
C GLY A 37 -13.56 -10.77 3.08
N ALA A 38 -13.83 -9.49 3.40
CA ALA A 38 -14.59 -8.60 2.52
C ALA A 38 -13.91 -8.30 1.18
N GLY A 39 -12.60 -8.63 1.03
CA GLY A 39 -11.87 -8.44 -0.21
C GLY A 39 -10.99 -7.19 -0.25
N LYS A 40 -10.63 -6.61 0.91
CA LYS A 40 -9.76 -5.42 0.97
C LYS A 40 -8.45 -5.65 0.22
N THR A 41 -7.74 -6.74 0.50
CA THR A 41 -6.52 -7.16 -0.20
C THR A 41 -6.74 -7.31 -1.71
N THR A 42 -7.85 -7.92 -2.12
CA THR A 42 -8.21 -8.10 -3.54
C THR A 42 -8.45 -6.75 -4.22
N LEU A 43 -9.09 -5.82 -3.52
CA LEU A 43 -9.29 -4.46 -4.04
C LEU A 43 -7.94 -3.74 -4.24
N LEU A 44 -7.03 -3.83 -3.27
CA LEU A 44 -5.68 -3.29 -3.44
C LEU A 44 -4.98 -3.92 -4.64
N LYS A 45 -5.08 -5.24 -4.83
CA LYS A 45 -4.49 -5.97 -5.98
C LYS A 45 -5.04 -5.48 -7.33
N LEU A 46 -6.29 -5.11 -7.40
CA LEU A 46 -6.88 -4.44 -8.58
C LEU A 46 -6.28 -3.03 -8.75
N CYS A 47 -6.09 -2.27 -7.66
CA CYS A 47 -5.54 -0.92 -7.68
C CYS A 47 -4.10 -0.84 -8.20
N TYR A 48 -3.28 -1.90 -8.11
CA TYR A 48 -1.94 -1.91 -8.71
C TYR A 48 -1.78 -2.90 -9.87
N GLY A 49 -2.91 -3.38 -10.42
CA GLY A 49 -2.94 -4.20 -11.63
C GLY A 49 -2.37 -5.61 -11.47
N GLU A 50 -2.27 -6.17 -10.25
CA GLU A 50 -1.94 -7.59 -10.03
C GLU A 50 -3.10 -8.48 -10.49
N LEU A 51 -4.32 -8.04 -10.24
CA LEU A 51 -5.53 -8.70 -10.71
C LEU A 51 -6.20 -7.85 -11.79
N LYS A 52 -6.86 -8.53 -12.71
CA LYS A 52 -7.71 -7.88 -13.72
C LYS A 52 -9.18 -8.02 -13.31
N ALA A 53 -9.94 -6.93 -13.40
CA ALA A 53 -11.37 -6.95 -13.14
C ALA A 53 -12.09 -7.91 -14.08
N THR A 54 -13.11 -8.63 -13.58
CA THR A 54 -13.98 -9.50 -14.40
C THR A 54 -15.02 -8.69 -15.19
N ALA A 55 -15.42 -7.52 -14.65
CA ALA A 55 -16.25 -6.53 -15.33
C ALA A 55 -15.93 -5.12 -14.81
N GLY A 56 -16.42 -4.09 -15.51
CA GLY A 56 -16.09 -2.71 -15.21
C GLY A 56 -14.70 -2.31 -15.73
N GLN A 57 -14.16 -1.21 -15.28
CA GLN A 57 -12.89 -0.66 -15.75
C GLN A 57 -11.98 -0.28 -14.58
N VAL A 58 -10.69 -0.62 -14.67
CA VAL A 58 -9.65 -0.15 -13.76
C VAL A 58 -8.65 0.67 -14.55
N ARG A 59 -8.46 1.93 -14.16
CA ARG A 59 -7.44 2.81 -14.72
C ARG A 59 -6.34 3.08 -13.71
N LEU A 60 -5.11 2.93 -14.14
CA LEU A 60 -3.91 3.33 -13.41
C LEU A 60 -3.24 4.47 -14.19
N PHE A 61 -3.14 5.65 -13.59
CA PHE A 61 -2.54 6.83 -14.21
C PHE A 61 -3.13 7.09 -15.63
N ASP A 62 -4.47 7.08 -15.69
CA ASP A 62 -5.29 7.31 -16.88
C ASP A 62 -5.23 6.21 -17.96
N GLN A 63 -4.53 5.10 -17.69
CA GLN A 63 -4.42 3.96 -18.62
C GLN A 63 -5.32 2.80 -18.16
N ASP A 64 -6.13 2.25 -19.07
CA ASP A 64 -6.96 1.08 -18.79
C ASP A 64 -6.08 -0.18 -18.66
N THR A 65 -6.10 -0.81 -17.49
CA THR A 65 -5.26 -1.98 -17.18
C THR A 65 -5.56 -3.19 -18.06
N ARG A 66 -6.75 -3.27 -18.67
CA ARG A 66 -7.12 -4.36 -19.59
C ARG A 66 -6.43 -4.26 -20.93
N ALA A 67 -6.17 -3.04 -21.39
CA ALA A 67 -5.50 -2.77 -22.67
C ALA A 67 -3.99 -2.93 -22.60
N LEU A 68 -3.42 -3.00 -21.36
CA LEU A 68 -1.99 -3.00 -21.16
C LEU A 68 -1.40 -4.41 -21.18
N GLY A 69 -0.26 -4.53 -21.83
CA GLY A 69 0.60 -5.71 -21.78
C GLY A 69 1.34 -5.82 -20.44
N ARG A 70 1.99 -6.96 -20.21
CA ARG A 70 2.70 -7.28 -18.96
C ARG A 70 3.78 -6.23 -18.62
N ASP A 71 4.56 -5.82 -19.59
CA ASP A 71 5.67 -4.86 -19.38
C ASP A 71 5.17 -3.46 -19.08
N GLN A 72 4.07 -3.04 -19.71
CA GLN A 72 3.43 -1.76 -19.46
C GLN A 72 2.86 -1.70 -18.04
N ILE A 73 2.20 -2.78 -17.58
CA ILE A 73 1.73 -2.91 -16.19
C ILE A 73 2.91 -2.87 -15.21
N ALA A 74 4.01 -3.59 -15.51
CA ALA A 74 5.20 -3.58 -14.66
C ALA A 74 5.80 -2.16 -14.55
N HIS A 75 5.81 -1.39 -15.64
CA HIS A 75 6.24 0.00 -15.63
C HIS A 75 5.35 0.89 -14.75
N LEU A 76 4.03 0.75 -14.85
CA LEU A 76 3.10 1.50 -14.00
C LEU A 76 3.23 1.14 -12.52
N ARG A 77 3.48 -0.13 -12.20
CA ARG A 77 3.69 -0.58 -10.82
C ARG A 77 4.89 0.07 -10.13
N ARG A 78 5.90 0.54 -10.86
CA ARG A 78 7.03 1.29 -10.27
C ARG A 78 6.59 2.61 -9.64
N ARG A 79 5.42 3.13 -10.05
CA ARG A 79 4.79 4.33 -9.50
C ARG A 79 3.86 4.04 -8.32
N VAL A 80 3.71 2.76 -7.94
CA VAL A 80 2.87 2.31 -6.83
C VAL A 80 3.71 1.55 -5.84
N GLY A 81 3.88 2.09 -4.64
CA GLY A 81 4.49 1.39 -3.52
C GLY A 81 3.46 0.54 -2.80
N VAL A 82 3.74 -0.74 -2.58
CA VAL A 82 2.82 -1.66 -1.89
C VAL A 82 3.47 -2.20 -0.63
N VAL A 83 2.82 -1.96 0.51
CA VAL A 83 3.15 -2.57 1.80
C VAL A 83 2.20 -3.75 2.01
N HIS A 84 2.72 -4.96 1.89
CA HIS A 84 1.95 -6.20 2.08
C HIS A 84 1.86 -6.57 3.56
N GLN A 85 0.76 -7.17 3.97
CA GLN A 85 0.54 -7.64 5.34
C GLN A 85 1.67 -8.57 5.82
N ASP A 86 2.14 -9.49 4.98
CA ASP A 86 3.17 -10.48 5.31
C ASP A 86 4.60 -10.02 5.03
N CYS A 87 4.82 -8.74 4.69
CA CYS A 87 6.10 -8.10 4.35
C CYS A 87 6.92 -8.75 3.22
N GLN A 88 6.79 -10.02 2.93
CA GLN A 88 7.38 -10.81 1.81
C GLN A 88 8.85 -10.46 1.50
N PHE A 89 9.74 -10.63 2.47
CA PHE A 89 11.18 -10.44 2.30
C PHE A 89 11.88 -11.68 1.76
N LEU A 90 13.04 -11.48 1.15
CA LEU A 90 13.99 -12.54 0.82
C LEU A 90 14.88 -12.77 2.06
N ASP A 91 14.62 -13.83 2.81
CA ASP A 91 15.22 -14.09 4.12
C ASP A 91 16.74 -14.33 4.07
N HIS A 92 17.29 -14.67 2.91
CA HIS A 92 18.72 -14.86 2.70
C HIS A 92 19.49 -13.57 2.44
N LEU A 93 18.81 -12.46 2.15
CA LEU A 93 19.41 -11.15 1.89
C LEU A 93 19.30 -10.24 3.13
N PRO A 94 20.31 -9.37 3.37
CA PRO A 94 20.23 -8.30 4.36
C PRO A 94 19.03 -7.38 4.16
N VAL A 95 18.61 -6.69 5.23
CA VAL A 95 17.48 -5.74 5.20
C VAL A 95 17.73 -4.61 4.20
N ALA A 96 18.94 -4.06 4.15
CA ALA A 96 19.29 -3.01 3.19
C ALA A 96 19.12 -3.48 1.75
N GLU A 97 19.54 -4.70 1.42
CA GLU A 97 19.39 -5.27 0.08
C GLU A 97 17.93 -5.55 -0.24
N ASN A 98 17.15 -6.05 0.72
CA ASN A 98 15.71 -6.23 0.56
C ASN A 98 14.98 -4.90 0.25
N ILE A 99 15.38 -3.81 0.91
CA ILE A 99 14.83 -2.48 0.66
C ILE A 99 15.24 -1.99 -0.73
N ALA A 100 16.48 -2.23 -1.15
CA ALA A 100 17.02 -1.80 -2.43
C ALA A 100 16.55 -2.63 -3.64
N LEU A 101 15.93 -3.81 -3.43
CA LEU A 101 15.49 -4.70 -4.53
C LEU A 101 14.73 -3.98 -5.67
N PRO A 102 13.79 -3.05 -5.41
CA PRO A 102 13.11 -2.33 -6.49
C PRO A 102 14.06 -1.51 -7.37
N LEU A 103 15.12 -0.93 -6.78
CA LEU A 103 16.16 -0.19 -7.53
C LEU A 103 16.93 -1.16 -8.43
N THR A 104 17.43 -2.25 -7.88
CA THR A 104 18.18 -3.30 -8.61
C THR A 104 17.37 -3.84 -9.80
N VAL A 105 16.11 -4.24 -9.57
CA VAL A 105 15.21 -4.77 -10.61
C VAL A 105 14.89 -3.73 -11.67
N SER A 106 14.92 -2.45 -11.34
CA SER A 106 14.66 -1.35 -12.29
C SER A 106 15.90 -0.86 -13.02
N GLY A 107 17.11 -1.41 -12.72
CA GLY A 107 18.39 -0.95 -13.27
C GLY A 107 18.83 0.42 -12.75
N ARG A 108 18.38 0.81 -11.55
CA ARG A 108 18.73 2.08 -10.87
C ARG A 108 19.62 1.79 -9.66
N GLU A 109 20.80 1.26 -9.89
CA GLU A 109 21.71 0.81 -8.81
C GLU A 109 22.46 1.97 -8.12
N ASP A 110 22.45 3.18 -8.68
CA ASP A 110 23.31 4.31 -8.28
C ASP A 110 22.71 5.22 -7.20
N ALA A 111 22.03 4.67 -6.19
CA ALA A 111 21.43 5.51 -5.14
C ALA A 111 21.78 5.04 -3.70
N PRO A 112 23.07 4.82 -3.35
CA PRO A 112 23.46 4.43 -1.98
C PRO A 112 23.08 5.49 -0.94
N ASP A 113 23.15 6.77 -1.29
CA ASP A 113 22.80 7.88 -0.40
C ASP A 113 21.29 7.89 -0.10
N ASP A 114 20.43 7.63 -1.09
CA ASP A 114 19.00 7.53 -0.92
C ASP A 114 18.62 6.37 0.01
N LEU A 115 19.28 5.21 -0.12
CA LEU A 115 19.07 4.07 0.75
C LEU A 115 19.48 4.38 2.21
N ASN A 116 20.63 5.02 2.42
CA ASN A 116 21.10 5.39 3.74
C ASN A 116 20.20 6.45 4.40
N ALA A 117 19.72 7.44 3.63
CA ALA A 117 18.77 8.43 4.10
C ALA A 117 17.45 7.78 4.50
N LEU A 118 16.95 6.86 3.66
CA LEU A 118 15.71 6.12 3.90
C LEU A 118 15.80 5.21 5.12
N LEU A 119 16.89 4.45 5.29
CA LEU A 119 17.17 3.65 6.50
C LEU A 119 17.18 4.53 7.76
N GLY A 120 17.72 5.74 7.67
CA GLY A 120 17.67 6.71 8.75
C GLY A 120 16.26 7.18 9.07
N TRP A 121 15.47 7.49 8.04
CA TRP A 121 14.09 7.97 8.17
C TRP A 121 13.18 6.93 8.82
N VAL A 122 13.28 5.64 8.42
CA VAL A 122 12.51 4.56 9.05
C VAL A 122 13.12 4.04 10.36
N GLY A 123 14.29 4.56 10.80
CA GLY A 123 14.95 4.17 12.04
C GLY A 123 15.53 2.76 12.01
N LEU A 124 16.13 2.34 10.87
CA LEU A 124 16.68 0.99 10.67
C LEU A 124 18.17 0.98 10.29
N ARG A 125 18.90 2.08 10.51
CA ARG A 125 20.36 2.12 10.22
C ARG A 125 21.14 1.02 10.92
N GLY A 126 20.81 0.74 12.19
CA GLY A 126 21.45 -0.31 12.97
C GLY A 126 21.12 -1.74 12.50
N GLN A 127 20.03 -1.94 11.81
CA GLN A 127 19.52 -3.21 11.32
C GLN A 127 19.84 -3.47 9.84
N ALA A 128 20.51 -2.55 9.16
CA ALA A 128 20.76 -2.62 7.71
C ALA A 128 21.42 -3.94 7.27
N GLY A 129 22.36 -4.45 8.07
CA GLY A 129 23.07 -5.71 7.81
C GLY A 129 22.38 -6.97 8.35
N GLN A 130 21.33 -6.83 9.16
CA GLN A 130 20.57 -7.97 9.70
C GLN A 130 19.71 -8.62 8.62
N ARG A 131 19.34 -9.88 8.84
CA ARG A 131 18.38 -10.59 7.97
C ARG A 131 16.95 -10.41 8.46
N PRO A 132 15.94 -10.48 7.57
CA PRO A 132 14.53 -10.29 7.94
C PRO A 132 14.04 -11.14 9.12
N PRO A 133 14.45 -12.42 9.31
CA PRO A 133 14.05 -13.20 10.48
C PRO A 133 14.55 -12.66 11.84
N GLU A 134 15.61 -11.83 11.83
CA GLU A 134 16.20 -11.24 13.04
C GLU A 134 15.47 -9.96 13.49
N LEU A 135 14.57 -9.43 12.65
CA LEU A 135 13.80 -8.21 12.93
C LEU A 135 12.58 -8.48 13.79
N SER A 136 12.26 -7.56 14.69
CA SER A 136 10.96 -7.47 15.33
C SER A 136 9.84 -7.20 14.30
N GLY A 137 8.58 -7.45 14.68
CA GLY A 137 7.43 -7.17 13.81
C GLY A 137 7.38 -5.73 13.32
N GLY A 138 7.61 -4.76 14.23
CA GLY A 138 7.64 -3.34 13.88
C GLY A 138 8.80 -2.95 12.96
N GLU A 139 9.99 -3.53 13.13
CA GLU A 139 11.12 -3.34 12.23
C GLU A 139 10.84 -3.90 10.84
N ARG A 140 10.22 -5.08 10.77
CA ARG A 140 9.79 -5.68 9.49
C ARG A 140 8.80 -4.78 8.76
N GLN A 141 7.81 -4.20 9.45
CA GLN A 141 6.83 -3.29 8.85
C GLN A 141 7.49 -2.00 8.35
N ARG A 142 8.41 -1.41 9.12
CA ARG A 142 9.16 -0.22 8.66
C ARG A 142 10.08 -0.54 7.48
N ALA A 143 10.70 -1.70 7.45
CA ALA A 143 11.50 -2.16 6.30
C ALA A 143 10.61 -2.39 5.06
N ALA A 144 9.39 -2.95 5.22
CA ALA A 144 8.44 -3.10 4.14
C ALA A 144 7.97 -1.75 3.58
N LEU A 145 7.72 -0.76 4.45
CA LEU A 145 7.42 0.61 4.02
C LEU A 145 8.61 1.22 3.27
N ALA A 146 9.83 1.11 3.80
CA ALA A 146 11.03 1.62 3.13
C ALA A 146 11.18 1.01 1.73
N ARG A 147 11.04 -0.31 1.59
CA ARG A 147 11.06 -0.97 0.28
C ARG A 147 9.96 -0.46 -0.67
N ALA A 148 8.78 -0.20 -0.14
CA ALA A 148 7.66 0.30 -0.95
C ALA A 148 7.90 1.71 -1.47
N VAL A 149 8.68 2.56 -0.75
CA VAL A 149 8.86 3.97 -1.09
C VAL A 149 10.20 4.31 -1.72
N ILE A 150 11.18 3.39 -1.76
CA ILE A 150 12.54 3.62 -2.29
C ILE A 150 12.53 4.15 -3.73
N MET A 151 11.55 3.74 -4.54
CA MET A 151 11.35 4.21 -5.92
C MET A 151 10.65 5.57 -6.00
N SER A 152 10.36 6.22 -4.87
CA SER A 152 9.59 7.47 -4.79
C SER A 152 8.23 7.39 -5.51
N PRO A 153 7.38 6.39 -5.21
CA PRO A 153 6.11 6.18 -5.91
C PRO A 153 5.17 7.37 -5.74
N ASP A 154 4.18 7.48 -6.64
CA ASP A 154 3.11 8.48 -6.56
C ASP A 154 1.99 8.04 -5.62
N VAL A 155 1.78 6.73 -5.50
CA VAL A 155 0.74 6.10 -4.68
C VAL A 155 1.33 5.08 -3.74
N ILE A 156 0.87 5.05 -2.50
CA ILE A 156 1.21 4.05 -1.50
C ILE A 156 -0.06 3.30 -1.11
N LEU A 157 -0.03 1.99 -1.29
CA LEU A 157 -1.10 1.07 -0.89
C LEU A 157 -0.58 0.21 0.25
N ALA A 158 -1.23 0.23 1.41
CA ALA A 158 -0.84 -0.54 2.57
C ALA A 158 -1.97 -1.50 2.99
N ASP A 159 -1.67 -2.79 3.08
CA ASP A 159 -2.61 -3.83 3.48
C ASP A 159 -2.32 -4.26 4.91
N GLU A 160 -3.22 -3.91 5.84
CA GLU A 160 -3.12 -4.17 7.29
C GLU A 160 -1.71 -3.90 7.85
N PRO A 161 -1.12 -2.71 7.61
CA PRO A 161 0.30 -2.47 7.90
C PRO A 161 0.63 -2.48 9.40
N THR A 162 -0.38 -2.49 10.26
CA THR A 162 -0.25 -2.47 11.73
C THR A 162 -0.76 -3.75 12.40
N GLY A 163 -1.16 -4.76 11.63
CA GLY A 163 -1.87 -5.94 12.15
C GLY A 163 -1.08 -6.83 13.11
N ASN A 164 0.25 -6.73 13.14
CA ASN A 164 1.13 -7.60 13.94
C ASN A 164 2.12 -6.81 14.81
N ILE A 165 1.80 -5.55 15.13
CA ILE A 165 2.66 -4.66 15.93
C ILE A 165 1.86 -3.98 17.03
N ASP A 166 2.55 -3.54 18.09
CA ASP A 166 1.94 -2.81 19.19
C ASP A 166 1.49 -1.40 18.78
N TRP A 167 0.77 -0.74 19.67
CA TRP A 167 0.19 0.57 19.42
C TRP A 167 1.23 1.66 19.15
N ASP A 168 2.33 1.69 19.89
CA ASP A 168 3.37 2.71 19.74
C ASP A 168 4.05 2.57 18.38
N MET A 169 4.29 1.33 17.93
CA MET A 169 4.83 1.06 16.60
C MET A 169 3.82 1.38 15.50
N SER A 170 2.53 1.13 15.74
CA SER A 170 1.45 1.49 14.81
C SER A 170 1.38 3.00 14.59
N GLN A 171 1.51 3.79 15.66
CA GLN A 171 1.57 5.25 15.56
C GLN A 171 2.81 5.75 14.80
N ARG A 172 3.98 5.17 15.05
CA ARG A 172 5.20 5.52 14.29
C ARG A 172 5.04 5.26 12.80
N LEU A 173 4.48 4.11 12.43
CA LEU A 173 4.22 3.77 11.03
C LEU A 173 3.20 4.73 10.40
N LEU A 174 2.13 5.06 11.14
CA LEU A 174 1.14 6.04 10.70
C LEU A 174 1.78 7.41 10.45
N THR A 175 2.63 7.88 11.35
CA THR A 175 3.38 9.15 11.18
C THR A 175 4.17 9.15 9.88
N LEU A 176 4.92 8.08 9.59
CA LEU A 176 5.68 7.95 8.34
C LEU A 176 4.76 8.02 7.10
N LEU A 177 3.59 7.38 7.14
CA LEU A 177 2.62 7.43 6.04
C LEU A 177 2.00 8.83 5.87
N ILE A 178 1.75 9.54 6.97
CA ILE A 178 1.27 10.93 6.95
C ILE A 178 2.34 11.88 6.40
N GLU A 179 3.61 11.69 6.78
CA GLU A 179 4.72 12.47 6.22
C GLU A 179 4.83 12.28 4.70
N LEU A 180 4.72 11.05 4.21
CA LEU A 180 4.68 10.77 2.77
C LEU A 180 3.51 11.47 2.08
N ASN A 181 2.34 11.50 2.71
CA ASN A 181 1.19 12.22 2.18
C ASN A 181 1.41 13.74 2.14
N ARG A 182 2.01 14.32 3.18
CA ARG A 182 2.41 15.75 3.23
C ARG A 182 3.41 16.10 2.13
N LEU A 183 4.21 15.14 1.67
CA LEU A 183 5.08 15.26 0.50
C LEU A 183 4.34 15.07 -0.83
N GLY A 184 3.00 15.04 -0.82
CA GLY A 184 2.14 14.95 -2.01
C GLY A 184 1.85 13.53 -2.49
N LYS A 185 2.27 12.48 -1.75
CA LYS A 185 1.95 11.10 -2.12
C LYS A 185 0.50 10.77 -1.80
N THR A 186 -0.15 10.00 -2.68
CA THR A 186 -1.49 9.45 -2.41
C THR A 186 -1.36 8.20 -1.56
N VAL A 187 -2.16 8.09 -0.50
CA VAL A 187 -2.10 6.96 0.45
C VAL A 187 -3.46 6.28 0.57
N LEU A 188 -3.48 4.96 0.46
CA LEU A 188 -4.64 4.11 0.78
C LEU A 188 -4.22 3.01 1.75
N ILE A 189 -4.80 3.00 2.94
CA ILE A 189 -4.55 2.01 3.99
C ILE A 189 -5.78 1.13 4.14
N ALA A 190 -5.67 -0.15 3.83
CA ALA A 190 -6.67 -1.14 4.18
C ALA A 190 -6.43 -1.57 5.64
N THR A 191 -7.40 -1.34 6.51
CA THR A 191 -7.31 -1.73 7.93
C THR A 191 -8.68 -1.89 8.57
N HIS A 192 -8.75 -2.70 9.63
CA HIS A 192 -9.89 -2.80 10.51
C HIS A 192 -9.66 -2.05 11.86
N ASP A 193 -8.48 -1.46 12.04
CA ASP A 193 -8.13 -0.72 13.27
C ASP A 193 -8.75 0.67 13.29
N LEU A 194 -9.85 0.80 14.03
CA LEU A 194 -10.55 2.08 14.21
C LEU A 194 -9.77 3.07 15.06
N ALA A 195 -8.89 2.61 15.97
CA ALA A 195 -8.08 3.51 16.79
C ALA A 195 -7.02 4.21 15.91
N LEU A 196 -6.40 3.47 15.00
CA LEU A 196 -5.47 4.03 14.00
C LEU A 196 -6.16 5.08 13.13
N ILE A 197 -7.38 4.80 12.65
CA ILE A 197 -8.15 5.75 11.83
C ILE A 197 -8.46 7.03 12.60
N ARG A 198 -8.85 6.92 13.89
CA ARG A 198 -9.13 8.09 14.74
C ARG A 198 -7.87 8.91 14.99
N ALA A 199 -6.73 8.26 15.24
CA ALA A 199 -5.45 8.94 15.41
C ALA A 199 -5.06 9.72 14.13
N ALA A 200 -5.23 9.14 12.95
CA ALA A 200 -4.93 9.81 11.69
C ALA A 200 -5.80 11.05 11.43
N LYS A 201 -7.10 11.02 11.80
CA LYS A 201 -8.04 12.12 11.56
C LYS A 201 -7.64 13.44 12.23
N SER A 202 -6.86 13.39 13.32
CA SER A 202 -6.34 14.58 13.98
C SER A 202 -5.14 15.22 13.27
N GLU A 203 -4.50 14.48 12.35
CA GLU A 203 -3.23 14.87 11.73
C GLU A 203 -3.30 15.08 10.21
N VAL A 204 -4.26 14.44 9.54
CA VAL A 204 -4.43 14.49 8.08
C VAL A 204 -5.90 14.46 7.69
N GLU A 205 -6.26 15.23 6.65
CA GLU A 205 -7.58 15.12 6.04
C GLU A 205 -7.70 13.76 5.35
N SER A 206 -8.47 12.86 5.93
CA SER A 206 -8.61 11.50 5.45
C SER A 206 -10.07 11.12 5.18
N ARG A 207 -10.28 10.32 4.13
CA ARG A 207 -11.58 9.75 3.78
C ARG A 207 -11.62 8.28 4.18
N VAL A 208 -12.71 7.87 4.83
CA VAL A 208 -12.93 6.46 5.20
C VAL A 208 -13.91 5.83 4.23
N LEU A 209 -13.48 4.79 3.57
CA LEU A 209 -14.24 3.96 2.64
C LEU A 209 -14.57 2.64 3.32
N ARG A 210 -15.82 2.20 3.25
CA ARG A 210 -16.25 0.94 3.84
C ARG A 210 -16.60 -0.06 2.74
N LEU A 211 -15.86 -1.16 2.69
CA LEU A 211 -16.20 -2.29 1.84
C LEU A 211 -17.20 -3.19 2.57
N LYS A 212 -18.45 -3.13 2.14
CA LYS A 212 -19.57 -3.89 2.71
C LYS A 212 -20.54 -4.28 1.60
N ASP A 213 -21.17 -5.45 1.72
CA ASP A 213 -22.19 -5.95 0.79
C ASP A 213 -21.71 -5.89 -0.67
N ARG A 214 -20.42 -6.27 -0.90
CA ARG A 214 -19.74 -6.30 -2.22
C ARG A 214 -19.59 -4.93 -2.88
N ARG A 215 -19.75 -3.81 -2.15
CA ARG A 215 -19.67 -2.44 -2.66
C ARG A 215 -18.84 -1.56 -1.75
N ILE A 216 -18.33 -0.47 -2.30
CA ILE A 216 -17.74 0.62 -1.50
C ILE A 216 -18.85 1.61 -1.14
N GLN A 217 -18.88 1.97 0.13
CA GLN A 217 -19.73 3.01 0.68
C GLN A 217 -18.83 4.05 1.34
N ALA A 218 -19.13 5.34 1.18
CA ALA A 218 -18.51 6.35 2.02
C ALA A 218 -18.94 6.10 3.48
N ALA A 219 -17.99 5.97 4.38
CA ALA A 219 -18.33 5.87 5.79
C ALA A 219 -18.88 7.22 6.27
N GLY A 220 -20.05 7.20 6.88
CA GLY A 220 -20.64 8.40 7.45
C GLY A 220 -19.76 9.04 8.52
N ALA A 221 -20.06 10.28 8.90
CA ALA A 221 -19.27 11.12 9.82
C ALA A 221 -19.08 10.58 11.26
N HIS A 222 -19.53 9.38 11.57
CA HIS A 222 -19.53 8.76 12.90
C HIS A 222 -18.51 7.62 13.09
N LEU A 223 -17.43 7.57 12.27
CA LEU A 223 -16.29 6.69 12.54
C LEU A 223 -15.16 7.47 13.17
#